data_61f62a2bc267c7039d6c78565682f2ff
#
_entry.id   61f62a2bc267c7039d6c78565682f2ff
#
_cell.length_a   1.000
_cell.length_b   1.000
_cell.length_c   1.000
_cell.angle_alpha   90.00
_cell.angle_beta   90.00
_cell.angle_gamma   90.00
#
_symmetry.space_group_name_H-M   'P 1'
#
loop_
_entity.id
_entity.type
_entity.pdbx_description
1 polymer ?
#
loop_
_entity_poly.entity_id
_entity_poly.type
_entity_poly.pdbx_seq_one_letter_code
_entity_poly.pdbx_strand_id
1 'polypeptide(L)'
;LKNSNLIYRKLKISDYHEFKKLFYFCFNKKISLDFFKWRYFSNKFSFCYGVFEASRLVANVGMISIKINNNAQERIFSRHSSMVLKKYRSQGIFSDLLKRVKKKISKNVRIVAMWPNKNNFANFSINSNKIIKKKYYLYKTFSNSNSLKKTKNYHIEELINLKGFIESGSSFFLKNFIYFKNRYLLYKKHEYLINKFEFKKLSSFFILKRNKDNLGSNYVILDHFGSDKIKSRHLSCLISDKNKVIFLSSKKIDKPKYKLLNYLYFKIGFIKRFSLKQKKTILLNKEIFLGDTDIFFTIGKK
;
A
#
# COMPACT_ATOMS: atom_id res chain seq x y z
N LEU A 1 -25.02 -17.48 20.87
CA LEU A 1 -25.52 -18.08 19.63
C LEU A 1 -24.32 -18.61 18.84
N LYS A 2 -24.06 -19.93 18.86
CA LYS A 2 -23.07 -20.56 17.98
C LYS A 2 -23.58 -20.37 16.53
N ASN A 3 -22.84 -19.59 15.72
CA ASN A 3 -23.12 -19.36 14.30
C ASN A 3 -22.87 -20.64 13.50
N SER A 4 -23.78 -21.61 13.59
CA SER A 4 -23.65 -22.94 12.98
C SER A 4 -23.62 -22.92 11.44
N ASN A 5 -24.03 -21.82 10.80
CA ASN A 5 -24.20 -21.75 9.35
C ASN A 5 -23.19 -20.82 8.64
N LEU A 6 -22.05 -20.52 9.26
CA LEU A 6 -21.04 -19.66 8.63
C LEU A 6 -20.05 -20.47 7.80
N ILE A 7 -19.96 -20.14 6.51
CA ILE A 7 -19.03 -20.75 5.56
C ILE A 7 -17.81 -19.85 5.37
N TYR A 8 -16.63 -20.39 5.61
CA TYR A 8 -15.35 -19.70 5.46
C TYR A 8 -14.64 -20.18 4.21
N ARG A 9 -14.48 -19.34 3.20
CA ARG A 9 -13.84 -19.73 1.94
C ARG A 9 -13.10 -18.59 1.24
N LYS A 10 -12.23 -18.96 0.29
CA LYS A 10 -11.63 -18.00 -0.66
C LYS A 10 -12.71 -17.46 -1.57
N LEU A 11 -12.67 -16.14 -1.83
CA LEU A 11 -13.56 -15.51 -2.81
C LEU A 11 -13.15 -15.89 -4.23
N LYS A 12 -14.17 -15.98 -5.09
CA LYS A 12 -14.06 -16.08 -6.55
C LYS A 12 -14.41 -14.74 -7.19
N ILE A 13 -14.16 -14.57 -8.48
CA ILE A 13 -14.56 -13.37 -9.22
C ILE A 13 -16.08 -13.22 -9.22
N SER A 14 -16.82 -14.32 -9.26
CA SER A 14 -18.29 -14.36 -9.16
C SER A 14 -18.86 -13.78 -7.86
N ASP A 15 -18.06 -13.74 -6.79
CA ASP A 15 -18.48 -13.14 -5.51
C ASP A 15 -18.40 -11.60 -5.51
N TYR A 16 -18.09 -10.97 -6.65
CA TYR A 16 -17.90 -9.53 -6.73
C TYR A 16 -19.12 -8.74 -6.22
N HIS A 17 -20.35 -9.17 -6.53
CA HIS A 17 -21.55 -8.45 -6.11
C HIS A 17 -21.68 -8.39 -4.59
N GLU A 18 -21.43 -9.49 -3.90
CA GLU A 18 -21.45 -9.55 -2.45
C GLU A 18 -20.28 -8.78 -1.83
N PHE A 19 -19.10 -8.87 -2.44
CA PHE A 19 -17.94 -8.06 -2.03
C PHE A 19 -18.22 -6.56 -2.17
N LYS A 20 -18.83 -6.11 -3.27
CA LYS A 20 -19.22 -4.72 -3.54
C LYS A 20 -20.19 -4.22 -2.47
N LYS A 21 -21.21 -5.02 -2.11
CA LYS A 21 -22.19 -4.69 -1.05
C LYS A 21 -21.47 -4.53 0.29
N LEU A 22 -20.69 -5.53 0.71
CA LEU A 22 -19.94 -5.48 1.96
C LEU A 22 -18.98 -4.28 2.02
N PHE A 23 -18.28 -4.00 0.91
CA PHE A 23 -17.35 -2.88 0.80
C PHE A 23 -18.07 -1.54 0.98
N TYR A 24 -19.25 -1.39 0.34
CA TYR A 24 -20.08 -0.19 0.48
C TYR A 24 -20.56 0.00 1.93
N PHE A 25 -21.09 -1.04 2.56
CA PHE A 25 -21.55 -0.98 3.95
C PHE A 25 -20.44 -0.66 4.96
N CYS A 26 -19.21 -1.11 4.69
CA CYS A 26 -18.10 -0.88 5.62
C CYS A 26 -17.37 0.45 5.41
N PHE A 27 -17.32 0.96 4.17
CA PHE A 27 -16.48 2.12 3.81
C PHE A 27 -17.26 3.28 3.17
N ASN A 28 -18.54 3.11 2.90
CA ASN A 28 -19.38 4.06 2.15
C ASN A 28 -18.76 4.46 0.78
N LYS A 29 -18.16 3.48 0.08
CA LYS A 29 -17.47 3.68 -1.20
C LYS A 29 -17.86 2.60 -2.19
N LYS A 30 -18.02 3.01 -3.45
CA LYS A 30 -18.25 2.09 -4.56
C LYS A 30 -16.90 1.53 -5.06
N ILE A 31 -16.89 0.26 -5.43
CA ILE A 31 -15.75 -0.43 -6.02
C ILE A 31 -16.19 -1.03 -7.36
N SER A 32 -15.34 -0.94 -8.41
CA SER A 32 -15.61 -1.54 -9.70
C SER A 32 -15.13 -2.99 -9.77
N LEU A 33 -15.69 -3.78 -10.69
CA LEU A 33 -15.23 -5.13 -10.97
C LEU A 33 -13.77 -5.16 -11.40
N ASP A 34 -13.34 -4.20 -12.24
CA ASP A 34 -11.95 -4.10 -12.69
C ASP A 34 -11.00 -3.85 -11.53
N PHE A 35 -11.38 -2.97 -10.57
CA PHE A 35 -10.57 -2.78 -9.36
C PHE A 35 -10.50 -4.06 -8.54
N PHE A 36 -11.61 -4.78 -8.37
CA PHE A 36 -11.65 -6.04 -7.63
C PHE A 36 -10.77 -7.10 -8.28
N LYS A 37 -10.87 -7.29 -9.60
CA LYS A 37 -10.03 -8.19 -10.39
C LYS A 37 -8.56 -7.81 -10.27
N TRP A 38 -8.24 -6.55 -10.56
CA TRP A 38 -6.87 -6.04 -10.47
C TRP A 38 -6.27 -6.24 -9.08
N ARG A 39 -7.02 -5.88 -8.04
CA ARG A 39 -6.49 -5.87 -6.67
C ARG A 39 -6.20 -7.25 -6.11
N TYR A 40 -7.08 -8.21 -6.40
CA TYR A 40 -7.06 -9.50 -5.71
C TYR A 40 -6.82 -10.70 -6.61
N PHE A 41 -6.90 -10.56 -7.93
CA PHE A 41 -6.80 -11.66 -8.86
C PHE A 41 -5.72 -11.49 -9.94
N SER A 42 -5.17 -10.29 -10.16
CA SER A 42 -4.07 -10.07 -11.11
C SER A 42 -2.75 -10.76 -10.68
N ASN A 43 -2.58 -10.98 -9.38
CA ASN A 43 -1.45 -11.71 -8.82
C ASN A 43 -1.93 -13.05 -8.27
N LYS A 44 -1.45 -14.18 -8.84
CA LYS A 44 -1.85 -15.55 -8.46
C LYS A 44 -1.70 -15.89 -6.96
N PHE A 45 -0.88 -15.13 -6.24
CA PHE A 45 -0.65 -15.34 -4.80
C PHE A 45 -1.53 -14.45 -3.93
N SER A 46 -2.15 -13.40 -4.50
CA SER A 46 -3.10 -12.56 -3.79
C SER A 46 -4.47 -13.22 -3.74
N PHE A 47 -5.25 -12.93 -2.71
CA PHE A 47 -6.60 -13.46 -2.57
C PHE A 47 -7.43 -12.67 -1.55
N CYS A 48 -8.74 -12.81 -1.65
CA CYS A 48 -9.67 -12.50 -0.58
C CYS A 48 -10.14 -13.79 0.10
N TYR A 49 -10.34 -13.73 1.40
CA TYR A 49 -10.96 -14.80 2.17
C TYR A 49 -12.16 -14.26 2.94
N GLY A 50 -13.30 -14.86 2.76
CA GLY A 50 -14.56 -14.35 3.26
C GLY A 50 -15.29 -15.33 4.18
N VAL A 51 -16.25 -14.76 4.91
CA VAL A 51 -17.23 -15.50 5.71
C VAL A 51 -18.59 -15.23 5.12
N PHE A 52 -19.30 -16.28 4.81
CA PHE A 52 -20.64 -16.24 4.22
C PHE A 52 -21.67 -16.80 5.21
N GLU A 53 -22.81 -16.12 5.30
CA GLU A 53 -24.03 -16.66 5.89
C GLU A 53 -24.99 -16.88 4.73
N ALA A 54 -25.33 -18.15 4.44
CA ALA A 54 -25.91 -18.56 3.18
C ALA A 54 -25.10 -18.02 1.98
N SER A 55 -25.71 -17.20 1.10
CA SER A 55 -25.03 -16.58 -0.03
C SER A 55 -24.42 -15.19 0.28
N ARG A 56 -24.72 -14.60 1.44
CA ARG A 56 -24.33 -13.25 1.81
C ARG A 56 -22.93 -13.20 2.38
N LEU A 57 -22.05 -12.37 1.85
CA LEU A 57 -20.72 -12.10 2.40
C LEU A 57 -20.84 -11.17 3.62
N VAL A 58 -20.50 -11.66 4.82
CA VAL A 58 -20.64 -10.93 6.10
C VAL A 58 -19.32 -10.42 6.66
N ALA A 59 -18.20 -11.07 6.30
CA ALA A 59 -16.86 -10.60 6.63
C ALA A 59 -15.86 -10.94 5.53
N ASN A 60 -14.80 -10.13 5.41
CA ASN A 60 -13.73 -10.34 4.43
C ASN A 60 -12.39 -9.83 4.92
N VAL A 61 -11.33 -10.47 4.44
CA VAL A 61 -9.96 -9.98 4.49
C VAL A 61 -9.27 -10.21 3.15
N GLY A 62 -8.68 -9.16 2.59
CA GLY A 62 -7.82 -9.24 1.41
C GLY A 62 -6.36 -9.44 1.83
N MET A 63 -5.66 -10.34 1.13
CA MET A 63 -4.26 -10.66 1.34
C MET A 63 -3.52 -10.45 0.01
N ILE A 64 -2.69 -9.41 -0.06
CA ILE A 64 -1.91 -9.09 -1.25
C ILE A 64 -0.48 -9.54 -1.02
N SER A 65 -0.02 -10.44 -1.88
CA SER A 65 1.34 -10.97 -1.83
C SER A 65 2.31 -10.01 -2.49
N ILE A 66 3.35 -9.63 -1.75
CA ILE A 66 4.44 -8.77 -2.22
C ILE A 66 5.76 -9.43 -1.85
N LYS A 67 6.77 -9.32 -2.71
CA LYS A 67 8.13 -9.77 -2.39
C LYS A 67 8.85 -8.73 -1.53
N ILE A 68 9.75 -9.20 -0.66
CA ILE A 68 10.63 -8.33 0.13
C ILE A 68 11.89 -8.07 -0.67
N ASN A 69 12.38 -6.84 -0.62
CA ASN A 69 13.68 -6.47 -1.15
C ASN A 69 14.79 -7.16 -0.33
N ASN A 70 15.84 -7.66 -0.97
CA ASN A 70 16.96 -8.43 -0.42
C ASN A 70 16.67 -9.90 -0.06
N ASN A 71 15.44 -10.39 -0.24
CA ASN A 71 15.17 -11.82 -0.18
C ASN A 71 14.05 -12.18 -1.15
N ALA A 72 14.40 -12.37 -2.42
CA ALA A 72 13.44 -12.64 -3.50
C ALA A 72 12.63 -13.95 -3.28
N GLN A 73 13.08 -14.84 -2.41
CA GLN A 73 12.36 -16.06 -2.06
C GLN A 73 11.31 -15.81 -0.98
N GLU A 74 11.47 -14.77 -0.14
CA GLU A 74 10.51 -14.48 0.91
C GLU A 74 9.38 -13.58 0.40
N ARG A 75 8.16 -14.01 0.63
CA ARG A 75 6.94 -13.25 0.39
C ARG A 75 6.38 -12.76 1.71
N ILE A 76 5.82 -11.57 1.66
CA ILE A 76 4.94 -11.10 2.72
C ILE A 76 3.54 -10.97 2.19
N PHE A 77 2.57 -11.05 3.08
CA PHE A 77 1.21 -10.63 2.77
C PHE A 77 0.92 -9.26 3.39
N SER A 78 0.49 -8.33 2.56
CA SER A 78 -0.12 -7.09 3.02
C SER A 78 -1.62 -7.31 3.20
N ARG A 79 -2.12 -7.04 4.42
CA ARG A 79 -3.54 -7.20 4.76
C ARG A 79 -4.33 -5.97 4.35
N HIS A 80 -5.37 -6.19 3.57
CA HIS A 80 -6.24 -5.15 3.02
C HIS A 80 -7.72 -5.48 3.20
N SER A 81 -8.57 -4.48 3.03
CA SER A 81 -10.04 -4.61 3.01
C SER A 81 -10.58 -5.54 4.09
N SER A 82 -10.11 -5.28 5.34
CA SER A 82 -10.61 -5.95 6.53
C SER A 82 -12.01 -5.42 6.86
N MET A 83 -13.03 -6.22 6.63
CA MET A 83 -14.44 -5.82 6.70
C MET A 83 -15.24 -6.82 7.52
N VAL A 84 -16.17 -6.30 8.33
CA VAL A 84 -17.20 -7.08 9.01
C VAL A 84 -18.46 -6.23 9.05
N LEU A 85 -19.60 -6.78 8.62
CA LEU A 85 -20.89 -6.11 8.76
C LEU A 85 -21.17 -5.80 10.23
N LYS A 86 -21.79 -4.65 10.49
CA LYS A 86 -22.01 -4.13 11.86
C LYS A 86 -22.64 -5.18 12.78
N LYS A 87 -23.69 -5.87 12.31
CA LYS A 87 -24.41 -6.89 13.10
C LYS A 87 -23.57 -8.12 13.50
N TYR A 88 -22.44 -8.37 12.81
CA TYR A 88 -21.54 -9.52 13.08
C TYR A 88 -20.26 -9.13 13.82
N ARG A 89 -20.12 -7.85 14.21
CA ARG A 89 -18.97 -7.40 15.00
C ARG A 89 -19.07 -7.90 16.42
N SER A 90 -17.93 -7.95 17.10
CA SER A 90 -17.80 -8.42 18.50
C SER A 90 -18.19 -9.90 18.77
N GLN A 91 -18.48 -10.68 17.71
CA GLN A 91 -18.86 -12.09 17.80
C GLN A 91 -17.68 -13.06 17.52
N GLY A 92 -16.44 -12.57 17.48
CA GLY A 92 -15.26 -13.40 17.22
C GLY A 92 -15.03 -13.79 15.74
N ILE A 93 -16.00 -13.57 14.86
CA ILE A 93 -15.98 -13.99 13.44
C ILE A 93 -14.72 -13.55 12.72
N PHE A 94 -14.29 -12.30 12.91
CA PHE A 94 -13.08 -11.78 12.26
C PHE A 94 -11.80 -12.43 12.82
N SER A 95 -11.78 -12.73 14.11
CA SER A 95 -10.67 -13.46 14.73
C SER A 95 -10.53 -14.86 14.14
N ASP A 96 -11.64 -15.58 13.98
CA ASP A 96 -11.66 -16.92 13.40
C ASP A 96 -11.30 -16.91 11.91
N LEU A 97 -11.77 -15.89 11.16
CA LEU A 97 -11.35 -15.64 9.80
C LEU A 97 -9.83 -15.51 9.71
N LEU A 98 -9.22 -14.67 10.56
CA LEU A 98 -7.77 -14.48 10.60
C LEU A 98 -7.00 -15.75 11.00
N LYS A 99 -7.50 -16.54 11.95
CA LYS A 99 -6.88 -17.83 12.32
C LYS A 99 -6.84 -18.80 11.12
N ARG A 100 -7.94 -18.90 10.36
CA ARG A 100 -8.03 -19.75 9.15
C ARG A 100 -7.11 -19.26 8.05
N VAL A 101 -7.06 -17.96 7.80
CA VAL A 101 -6.13 -17.34 6.84
C VAL A 101 -4.69 -17.61 7.27
N LYS A 102 -4.35 -17.41 8.56
CA LYS A 102 -3.01 -17.71 9.10
C LYS A 102 -2.60 -19.16 8.84
N LYS A 103 -3.49 -20.13 9.13
CA LYS A 103 -3.22 -21.56 8.85
C LYS A 103 -2.92 -21.79 7.36
N LYS A 104 -3.67 -21.13 6.47
CA LYS A 104 -3.50 -21.27 5.02
C LYS A 104 -2.19 -20.70 4.50
N ILE A 105 -1.74 -19.55 5.02
CA ILE A 105 -0.54 -18.85 4.54
C ILE A 105 0.75 -19.28 5.27
N SER A 106 0.65 -19.86 6.46
CA SER A 106 1.80 -20.16 7.33
C SER A 106 2.82 -21.13 6.75
N LYS A 107 2.45 -21.92 5.74
CA LYS A 107 3.37 -22.83 5.05
C LYS A 107 4.47 -22.09 4.28
N ASN A 108 4.10 -20.96 3.63
CA ASN A 108 4.95 -20.25 2.65
C ASN A 108 5.25 -18.80 3.02
N VAL A 109 4.71 -18.28 4.13
CA VAL A 109 4.83 -16.88 4.51
C VAL A 109 5.12 -16.74 5.99
N ARG A 110 6.13 -15.89 6.29
CA ARG A 110 6.57 -15.65 7.66
C ARG A 110 6.13 -14.29 8.21
N ILE A 111 5.73 -13.38 7.32
CA ILE A 111 5.48 -11.99 7.67
C ILE A 111 4.14 -11.53 7.10
N VAL A 112 3.37 -10.82 7.91
CA VAL A 112 2.18 -10.07 7.47
C VAL A 112 2.34 -8.61 7.82
N ALA A 113 2.11 -7.75 6.85
CA ALA A 113 2.15 -6.30 7.00
C ALA A 113 0.74 -5.71 6.96
N MET A 114 0.54 -4.55 7.56
CA MET A 114 -0.71 -3.80 7.46
C MET A 114 -0.54 -2.32 7.78
N TRP A 115 -1.50 -1.53 7.26
CA TRP A 115 -1.73 -0.14 7.61
C TRP A 115 -3.07 -0.05 8.36
N PRO A 116 -3.07 -0.18 9.69
CA PRO A 116 -4.30 -0.10 10.45
C PRO A 116 -4.82 1.33 10.46
N ASN A 117 -6.13 1.49 10.29
CA ASN A 117 -6.78 2.75 10.62
C ASN A 117 -6.91 2.89 12.16
N LYS A 118 -7.36 4.06 12.63
CA LYS A 118 -7.50 4.35 14.06
C LYS A 118 -8.34 3.27 14.78
N ASN A 119 -9.44 2.83 14.17
CA ASN A 119 -10.37 1.86 14.77
C ASN A 119 -9.81 0.44 14.84
N ASN A 120 -8.87 0.09 13.95
CA ASN A 120 -8.26 -1.24 13.88
C ASN A 120 -6.86 -1.29 14.51
N PHE A 121 -6.44 -0.19 15.14
CA PHE A 121 -5.09 -0.11 15.69
C PHE A 121 -4.84 -1.12 16.81
N ALA A 122 -5.83 -1.32 17.70
CA ALA A 122 -5.75 -2.29 18.79
C ALA A 122 -5.88 -3.75 18.29
N ASN A 123 -6.65 -3.99 17.24
CA ASN A 123 -7.08 -5.32 16.79
C ASN A 123 -6.10 -6.00 15.82
N PHE A 124 -4.80 -5.87 16.02
CA PHE A 124 -3.83 -6.66 15.28
C PHE A 124 -3.71 -8.07 15.91
N SER A 125 -4.76 -8.83 15.82
CA SER A 125 -4.81 -10.21 16.30
C SER A 125 -4.50 -11.24 15.20
N ILE A 126 -3.38 -11.08 14.51
CA ILE A 126 -2.64 -12.26 14.12
C ILE A 126 -1.79 -12.55 15.34
N ASN A 127 -2.00 -13.67 16.02
CA ASN A 127 -1.14 -14.16 17.11
C ASN A 127 0.31 -14.22 16.63
N SER A 128 0.96 -13.09 16.60
CA SER A 128 2.33 -12.93 16.15
C SER A 128 3.17 -12.79 17.39
N ASN A 129 4.19 -13.61 17.51
CA ASN A 129 5.11 -13.62 18.65
C ASN A 129 5.79 -12.25 18.86
N LYS A 130 5.73 -11.35 17.89
CA LYS A 130 6.21 -9.98 18.01
C LYS A 130 5.62 -9.10 16.90
N ILE A 131 5.10 -7.93 17.28
CA ILE A 131 4.62 -6.90 16.35
C ILE A 131 5.62 -5.74 16.37
N ILE A 132 6.08 -5.31 15.20
CA ILE A 132 6.86 -4.09 15.05
C ILE A 132 5.94 -3.00 14.51
N LYS A 133 6.01 -1.83 15.14
CA LYS A 133 5.25 -0.64 14.77
C LYS A 133 6.23 0.43 14.31
N LYS A 134 5.95 1.06 13.17
CA LYS A 134 6.68 2.22 12.67
C LYS A 134 5.71 3.33 12.34
N LYS A 135 5.99 4.55 12.81
CA LYS A 135 5.19 5.75 12.54
C LYS A 135 5.71 6.43 11.29
N TYR A 136 4.82 6.85 10.43
CA TYR A 136 5.08 7.64 9.24
C TYR A 136 4.26 8.90 9.27
N TYR A 137 4.79 9.98 8.72
CA TYR A 137 4.19 11.30 8.70
C TYR A 137 3.83 11.65 7.26
N LEU A 138 2.56 12.01 7.04
CA LEU A 138 2.05 12.45 5.74
C LEU A 138 2.13 13.98 5.69
N TYR A 139 2.93 14.50 4.77
CA TYR A 139 3.14 15.92 4.57
C TYR A 139 2.53 16.41 3.26
N LYS A 140 2.09 17.67 3.26
CA LYS A 140 1.81 18.47 2.08
C LYS A 140 2.77 19.65 2.07
N THR A 141 3.33 19.95 0.90
CA THR A 141 4.18 21.14 0.71
C THR A 141 3.38 22.28 0.13
N PHE A 142 3.84 23.49 0.39
CA PHE A 142 3.41 24.70 -0.25
C PHE A 142 4.70 25.44 -0.67
N SER A 143 4.91 25.62 -1.96
CA SER A 143 6.04 26.38 -2.49
C SER A 143 5.50 27.42 -3.45
N ASN A 144 5.98 28.63 -3.32
CA ASN A 144 5.70 29.75 -4.23
C ASN A 144 6.92 30.04 -5.13
N SER A 145 7.88 29.11 -5.23
CA SER A 145 9.11 29.38 -5.98
C SER A 145 8.92 29.18 -7.48
N ASN A 146 9.24 30.19 -8.26
CA ASN A 146 9.39 30.16 -9.71
C ASN A 146 10.77 29.59 -10.11
N SER A 147 11.17 28.43 -9.58
CA SER A 147 12.45 27.83 -9.91
C SER A 147 12.43 27.21 -11.31
N LEU A 148 13.57 27.24 -11.99
CA LEU A 148 13.78 26.54 -13.27
C LEU A 148 13.39 25.05 -13.12
N LYS A 149 12.57 24.57 -14.04
CA LYS A 149 12.13 23.15 -14.10
C LYS A 149 13.34 22.23 -14.22
N LYS A 150 13.72 21.58 -13.12
CA LYS A 150 14.86 20.64 -13.06
C LYS A 150 14.45 19.20 -13.24
N THR A 151 13.13 18.92 -13.32
CA THR A 151 12.60 17.58 -13.44
C THR A 151 11.79 17.42 -14.74
N LYS A 152 11.82 16.20 -15.32
CA LYS A 152 11.03 15.86 -16.51
C LYS A 152 9.89 14.91 -16.11
N ASN A 153 8.73 15.07 -16.75
CA ASN A 153 7.59 14.17 -16.55
C ASN A 153 7.40 13.31 -17.79
N TYR A 154 7.05 12.05 -17.56
CA TYR A 154 6.72 11.04 -18.56
C TYR A 154 5.36 10.43 -18.22
N HIS A 155 4.66 9.93 -19.21
CA HIS A 155 3.46 9.12 -18.96
C HIS A 155 3.85 7.76 -18.38
N ILE A 156 2.96 7.15 -17.62
CA ILE A 156 3.26 5.87 -16.96
C ILE A 156 3.48 4.73 -17.96
N GLU A 157 2.88 4.82 -19.13
CA GLU A 157 3.05 3.88 -20.24
C GLU A 157 4.51 3.82 -20.72
N GLU A 158 5.24 4.91 -20.63
CA GLU A 158 6.67 4.99 -21.01
C GLU A 158 7.56 4.17 -20.06
N LEU A 159 7.03 3.71 -18.92
CA LEU A 159 7.74 2.79 -18.03
C LEU A 159 8.25 1.54 -18.74
N ILE A 160 7.51 1.08 -19.77
CA ILE A 160 7.88 -0.10 -20.57
C ILE A 160 9.21 0.12 -21.32
N ASN A 161 9.48 1.35 -21.71
CA ASN A 161 10.68 1.71 -22.48
C ASN A 161 11.89 2.04 -21.60
N LEU A 162 11.72 2.13 -20.28
CA LEU A 162 12.80 2.37 -19.32
C LEU A 162 13.62 1.09 -19.12
N LYS A 163 14.41 0.71 -20.14
CA LYS A 163 15.40 -0.38 -20.03
C LYS A 163 16.46 0.00 -19.00
N GLY A 164 16.91 -0.97 -18.20
CA GLY A 164 17.88 -0.72 -17.13
C GLY A 164 17.25 -0.21 -15.84
N PHE A 165 16.00 -0.59 -15.59
CA PHE A 165 15.25 -0.28 -14.41
C PHE A 165 16.03 -0.64 -13.14
N ILE A 166 16.53 0.38 -12.43
CA ILE A 166 17.28 0.19 -11.19
C ILE A 166 16.31 0.09 -10.02
N GLU A 167 16.31 -1.04 -9.35
CA GLU A 167 15.50 -1.26 -8.16
C GLU A 167 15.97 -0.34 -7.02
N SER A 168 15.03 0.24 -6.28
CA SER A 168 15.38 1.02 -5.09
C SER A 168 15.85 0.11 -3.96
N GLY A 169 17.13 0.20 -3.60
CA GLY A 169 17.73 -0.57 -2.51
C GLY A 169 17.16 -0.24 -1.13
N SER A 170 16.65 0.98 -0.94
CA SER A 170 16.09 1.44 0.33
C SER A 170 14.65 1.01 0.56
N SER A 171 13.94 0.54 -0.46
CA SER A 171 12.54 0.12 -0.32
C SER A 171 12.40 -1.18 0.47
N PHE A 172 11.40 -1.24 1.36
CA PHE A 172 11.04 -2.45 2.09
C PHE A 172 10.51 -3.54 1.14
N PHE A 173 9.72 -3.15 0.15
CA PHE A 173 9.16 -4.05 -0.86
C PHE A 173 10.08 -4.12 -2.08
N LEU A 174 10.15 -5.29 -2.71
CA LEU A 174 10.84 -5.45 -3.98
C LEU A 174 10.07 -4.69 -5.07
N LYS A 175 10.61 -3.58 -5.51
CA LYS A 175 10.03 -2.69 -6.53
C LYS A 175 10.75 -2.87 -7.87
N ASN A 176 10.52 -4.01 -8.50
CA ASN A 176 10.98 -4.30 -9.85
C ASN A 176 9.93 -3.89 -10.90
N PHE A 177 10.27 -4.05 -12.17
CA PHE A 177 9.36 -3.74 -13.29
C PHE A 177 8.00 -4.46 -13.17
N ILE A 178 8.00 -5.74 -12.75
CA ILE A 178 6.75 -6.52 -12.57
C ILE A 178 5.88 -5.90 -11.49
N TYR A 179 6.46 -5.42 -10.39
CA TYR A 179 5.71 -4.70 -9.35
C TYR A 179 5.04 -3.45 -9.92
N PHE A 180 5.78 -2.60 -10.65
CA PHE A 180 5.24 -1.35 -11.20
C PHE A 180 4.20 -1.61 -12.29
N LYS A 181 4.44 -2.58 -13.18
CA LYS A 181 3.47 -3.01 -14.19
C LYS A 181 2.15 -3.42 -13.54
N ASN A 182 2.21 -4.31 -12.56
CA ASN A 182 1.01 -4.80 -11.86
C ASN A 182 0.31 -3.69 -11.06
N ARG A 183 1.07 -2.74 -10.53
CA ARG A 183 0.54 -1.70 -9.64
C ARG A 183 -0.07 -0.54 -10.40
N TYR A 184 0.53 -0.10 -11.49
CA TYR A 184 0.20 1.15 -12.15
C TYR A 184 -0.29 0.98 -13.58
N LEU A 185 0.26 0.04 -14.36
CA LEU A 185 -0.14 -0.14 -15.77
C LEU A 185 -1.43 -0.95 -15.94
N LEU A 186 -1.68 -1.95 -15.09
CA LEU A 186 -2.87 -2.80 -15.23
C LEU A 186 -4.16 -2.12 -14.76
N TYR A 187 -4.08 -1.02 -14.02
CA TYR A 187 -5.25 -0.30 -13.55
C TYR A 187 -5.23 1.16 -13.99
N LYS A 188 -5.84 1.43 -15.15
CA LYS A 188 -5.76 2.72 -15.87
C LYS A 188 -6.69 3.84 -15.35
N LYS A 189 -7.44 3.64 -14.26
CA LYS A 189 -8.40 4.66 -13.76
C LYS A 189 -7.76 5.89 -13.11
N HIS A 190 -6.47 5.90 -12.93
CA HIS A 190 -5.75 7.02 -12.34
C HIS A 190 -4.71 7.55 -13.32
N GLU A 191 -4.61 8.85 -13.38
CA GLU A 191 -3.53 9.52 -14.13
C GLU A 191 -2.26 9.43 -13.29
N TYR A 192 -1.35 8.55 -13.71
CA TYR A 192 -0.02 8.41 -13.13
C TYR A 192 1.01 9.05 -14.05
N LEU A 193 2.01 9.68 -13.43
CA LEU A 193 3.16 10.26 -14.11
C LEU A 193 4.43 9.69 -13.51
N ILE A 194 5.46 9.56 -14.34
CA ILE A 194 6.83 9.31 -13.89
C ILE A 194 7.54 10.67 -13.91
N ASN A 195 8.03 11.10 -12.76
CA ASN A 195 8.87 12.29 -12.67
C ASN A 195 10.33 11.86 -12.54
N LYS A 196 11.17 12.28 -13.48
CA LYS A 196 12.59 11.94 -13.59
C LYS A 196 13.46 13.11 -13.18
N PHE A 197 14.52 12.82 -12.45
CA PHE A 197 15.62 13.72 -12.13
C PHE A 197 16.95 13.02 -12.37
N GLU A 198 17.87 13.73 -13.00
CA GLU A 198 19.22 13.24 -13.32
C GLU A 198 20.28 14.15 -12.70
N PHE A 199 21.31 13.51 -12.14
CA PHE A 199 22.45 14.21 -11.58
C PHE A 199 23.70 13.31 -11.59
N LYS A 200 24.82 13.78 -12.17
CA LYS A 200 26.12 13.05 -12.25
C LYS A 200 25.95 11.59 -12.71
N LYS A 201 25.33 11.35 -13.85
CA LYS A 201 25.03 10.03 -14.42
C LYS A 201 24.10 9.13 -13.59
N LEU A 202 23.52 9.66 -12.51
CA LEU A 202 22.52 8.95 -11.69
C LEU A 202 21.13 9.41 -12.08
N SER A 203 20.18 8.48 -12.14
CA SER A 203 18.76 8.77 -12.37
C SER A 203 17.92 8.38 -11.16
N SER A 204 16.94 9.20 -10.83
CA SER A 204 15.96 8.97 -9.78
C SER A 204 14.56 9.26 -10.33
N PHE A 205 13.60 8.42 -9.99
CA PHE A 205 12.25 8.47 -10.52
C PHE A 205 11.23 8.41 -9.39
N PHE A 206 10.24 9.31 -9.43
CA PHE A 206 9.04 9.22 -8.61
C PHE A 206 7.83 8.83 -9.45
N ILE A 207 7.01 7.92 -8.94
CA ILE A 207 5.65 7.71 -9.47
C ILE A 207 4.73 8.68 -8.76
N LEU A 208 4.09 9.54 -9.53
CA LEU A 208 3.17 10.57 -9.07
C LEU A 208 1.75 10.21 -9.48
N LYS A 209 0.80 10.47 -8.58
CA LYS A 209 -0.61 10.56 -8.91
C LYS A 209 -1.00 12.03 -8.93
N ARG A 210 -1.61 12.48 -10.03
CA ARG A 210 -2.19 13.82 -10.14
C ARG A 210 -3.61 13.80 -9.59
N ASN A 211 -3.89 14.65 -8.62
CA ASN A 211 -5.23 14.94 -8.15
C ASN A 211 -5.57 16.38 -8.53
N LYS A 212 -6.67 16.56 -9.25
CA LYS A 212 -7.24 17.88 -9.51
C LYS A 212 -8.23 18.21 -8.40
N ASP A 213 -8.11 19.36 -7.78
CA ASP A 213 -9.11 19.94 -6.89
C ASP A 213 -9.41 21.37 -7.35
N ASN A 214 -10.39 22.03 -6.75
CA ASN A 214 -10.80 23.40 -7.10
C ASN A 214 -9.68 24.46 -6.92
N LEU A 215 -8.61 24.10 -6.23
CA LEU A 215 -7.45 24.94 -5.95
C LEU A 215 -6.23 24.60 -6.83
N GLY A 216 -6.42 23.79 -7.86
CA GLY A 216 -5.37 23.35 -8.80
C GLY A 216 -4.92 21.91 -8.63
N SER A 217 -3.78 21.56 -9.23
CA SER A 217 -3.28 20.19 -9.22
C SER A 217 -2.41 19.92 -8.00
N ASN A 218 -2.71 18.85 -7.29
CA ASN A 218 -1.85 18.29 -6.24
C ASN A 218 -1.17 17.03 -6.77
N TYR A 219 0.11 16.85 -6.47
CA TYR A 219 0.87 15.66 -6.83
C TYR A 219 1.13 14.81 -5.59
N VAL A 220 0.79 13.54 -5.64
CA VAL A 220 1.01 12.58 -4.56
C VAL A 220 2.13 11.65 -4.97
N ILE A 221 3.25 11.65 -4.23
CA ILE A 221 4.33 10.70 -4.45
C ILE A 221 3.86 9.34 -3.95
N LEU A 222 3.74 8.39 -4.88
CA LEU A 222 3.31 7.02 -4.59
C LEU A 222 4.49 6.10 -4.39
N ASP A 223 5.50 6.18 -5.25
CA ASP A 223 6.64 5.29 -5.25
C ASP A 223 7.92 5.98 -5.73
N HIS A 224 9.05 5.30 -5.49
CA HIS A 224 10.37 5.68 -5.94
C HIS A 224 11.11 4.47 -6.50
N PHE A 225 11.89 4.70 -7.57
CA PHE A 225 12.87 3.76 -8.12
C PHE A 225 14.09 4.51 -8.67
N GLY A 226 15.15 3.79 -9.02
CA GLY A 226 16.42 4.39 -9.42
C GLY A 226 17.34 4.64 -8.23
N SER A 227 18.24 5.62 -8.36
CA SER A 227 19.29 5.86 -7.37
C SER A 227 18.78 6.54 -6.09
N ASP A 228 18.95 5.86 -4.97
CA ASP A 228 18.64 6.41 -3.64
C ASP A 228 19.61 7.54 -3.24
N LYS A 229 20.82 7.58 -3.79
CA LYS A 229 21.83 8.60 -3.48
C LYS A 229 21.37 10.03 -3.80
N ILE A 230 20.56 10.18 -4.85
CA ILE A 230 20.07 11.50 -5.29
C ILE A 230 18.58 11.72 -4.98
N LYS A 231 17.91 10.80 -4.31
CA LYS A 231 16.47 10.86 -4.03
C LYS A 231 16.06 12.12 -3.24
N SER A 232 16.80 12.49 -2.21
CA SER A 232 16.51 13.70 -1.41
C SER A 232 16.62 14.97 -2.25
N ARG A 233 17.61 15.03 -3.15
CA ARG A 233 17.79 16.13 -4.08
C ARG A 233 16.65 16.17 -5.11
N HIS A 234 16.27 15.00 -5.64
CA HIS A 234 15.10 14.87 -6.52
C HIS A 234 13.82 15.38 -5.84
N LEU A 235 13.57 14.97 -4.59
CA LEU A 235 12.41 15.45 -3.83
C LEU A 235 12.42 16.98 -3.67
N SER A 236 13.57 17.58 -3.38
CA SER A 236 13.69 19.02 -3.27
C SER A 236 13.39 19.74 -4.59
N CYS A 237 13.90 19.24 -5.71
CA CYS A 237 13.60 19.76 -7.05
C CYS A 237 12.11 19.61 -7.39
N LEU A 238 11.53 18.43 -7.14
CA LEU A 238 10.11 18.18 -7.38
C LEU A 238 9.21 19.14 -6.58
N ILE A 239 9.55 19.40 -5.32
CA ILE A 239 8.81 20.35 -4.48
C ILE A 239 8.91 21.78 -5.03
N SER A 240 10.07 22.17 -5.56
CA SER A 240 10.24 23.46 -6.23
C SER A 240 9.47 23.55 -7.54
N ASP A 241 9.47 22.48 -8.34
CA ASP A 241 8.79 22.42 -9.64
C ASP A 241 7.26 22.32 -9.52
N LYS A 242 6.75 21.75 -8.42
CA LYS A 242 5.34 21.46 -8.19
C LYS A 242 4.88 22.10 -6.88
N ASN A 243 4.07 23.13 -6.96
CA ASN A 243 3.65 23.93 -5.80
C ASN A 243 2.97 23.14 -4.67
N LYS A 244 2.39 21.96 -4.98
CA LYS A 244 1.64 21.17 -4.00
C LYS A 244 2.00 19.69 -4.14
N VAL A 245 2.91 19.21 -3.31
CA VAL A 245 3.35 17.81 -3.28
C VAL A 245 2.96 17.16 -1.95
N ILE A 246 2.35 15.97 -2.01
CA ILE A 246 2.01 15.14 -0.85
C ILE A 246 2.95 13.96 -0.83
N PHE A 247 3.62 13.72 0.29
CA PHE A 247 4.54 12.60 0.45
C PHE A 247 4.57 12.03 1.86
N LEU A 248 5.10 10.82 1.98
CA LEU A 248 5.26 10.10 3.24
C LEU A 248 6.71 10.18 3.72
N SER A 249 6.92 10.49 4.99
CA SER A 249 8.24 10.52 5.64
C SER A 249 8.28 9.63 6.87
N SER A 250 9.38 8.92 7.07
CA SER A 250 9.63 8.16 8.31
C SER A 250 10.13 9.04 9.45
N LYS A 251 10.53 10.28 9.16
CA LYS A 251 11.01 11.26 10.14
C LYS A 251 10.01 12.42 10.24
N LYS A 252 9.86 12.96 11.44
CA LYS A 252 9.15 14.23 11.63
C LYS A 252 9.98 15.35 10.99
N ILE A 253 9.32 16.18 10.19
CA ILE A 253 9.92 17.35 9.54
C ILE A 253 9.29 18.59 10.17
N ASP A 254 10.09 19.39 10.80
CA ASP A 254 9.66 20.64 11.47
C ASP A 254 10.22 21.83 10.69
N LYS A 255 9.58 22.15 9.58
CA LYS A 255 9.93 23.28 8.70
C LYS A 255 8.66 23.94 8.17
N PRO A 256 8.58 25.29 8.08
CA PRO A 256 7.34 26.02 7.74
C PRO A 256 6.69 25.60 6.41
N LYS A 257 7.52 25.24 5.41
CA LYS A 257 7.03 24.83 4.09
C LYS A 257 6.34 23.45 4.05
N TYR A 258 6.35 22.70 5.16
CA TYR A 258 5.74 21.38 5.25
C TYR A 258 4.58 21.38 6.23
N LYS A 259 3.36 21.18 5.73
CA LYS A 259 2.18 21.00 6.58
C LYS A 259 1.98 19.51 6.86
N LEU A 260 2.01 19.14 8.12
CA LEU A 260 1.63 17.80 8.55
C LEU A 260 0.12 17.60 8.35
N LEU A 261 -0.26 16.68 7.47
CA LEU A 261 -1.67 16.34 7.23
C LEU A 261 -2.16 15.28 8.20
N ASN A 262 -1.34 14.25 8.42
CA ASN A 262 -1.70 13.10 9.25
C ASN A 262 -0.45 12.28 9.58
N TYR A 263 -0.62 11.30 10.46
CA TYR A 263 0.37 10.24 10.65
C TYR A 263 -0.26 8.86 10.47
N LEU A 264 0.54 7.91 10.04
CA LEU A 264 0.14 6.55 9.71
C LEU A 264 1.01 5.60 10.50
N TYR A 265 0.43 4.49 10.92
CA TYR A 265 1.20 3.41 11.52
C TYR A 265 1.32 2.24 10.55
N PHE A 266 2.54 1.79 10.35
CA PHE A 266 2.83 0.54 9.68
C PHE A 266 3.12 -0.52 10.71
N LYS A 267 2.40 -1.64 10.66
CA LYS A 267 2.58 -2.76 11.55
C LYS A 267 3.05 -3.99 10.78
N ILE A 268 4.02 -4.68 11.33
CA ILE A 268 4.51 -5.96 10.82
C ILE A 268 4.36 -7.00 11.92
N GLY A 269 3.67 -8.07 11.62
CA GLY A 269 3.56 -9.25 12.47
C GLY A 269 4.32 -10.43 11.89
N PHE A 270 5.03 -11.16 12.73
CA PHE A 270 5.78 -12.35 12.34
C PHE A 270 4.98 -13.61 12.67
N ILE A 271 4.67 -14.42 11.68
CA ILE A 271 3.93 -15.68 11.85
C ILE A 271 4.86 -16.78 12.39
N LYS A 272 6.14 -16.79 11.98
CA LYS A 272 7.17 -17.71 12.46
C LYS A 272 8.20 -16.97 13.30
N ARG A 273 8.92 -17.70 14.16
CA ARG A 273 10.02 -17.12 14.94
C ARG A 273 11.17 -16.72 14.02
N PHE A 274 11.68 -15.53 14.21
CA PHE A 274 12.90 -15.00 13.59
C PHE A 274 13.89 -14.66 14.67
N SER A 275 15.18 -14.79 14.39
CA SER A 275 16.23 -14.28 15.27
C SER A 275 16.13 -12.75 15.36
N LEU A 276 16.64 -12.18 16.44
CA LEU A 276 16.70 -10.71 16.61
C LEU A 276 17.48 -10.03 15.48
N LYS A 277 18.57 -10.67 15.02
CA LYS A 277 19.39 -10.19 13.89
C LYS A 277 18.57 -10.12 12.61
N GLN A 278 17.83 -11.19 12.26
CA GLN A 278 16.96 -11.21 11.08
C GLN A 278 15.83 -10.15 11.14
N LYS A 279 15.23 -9.96 12.33
CA LYS A 279 14.19 -8.92 12.52
C LYS A 279 14.76 -7.52 12.31
N LYS A 280 15.95 -7.23 12.83
CA LYS A 280 16.64 -5.95 12.64
C LYS A 280 16.97 -5.72 11.16
N THR A 281 17.52 -6.72 10.48
CA THR A 281 17.89 -6.62 9.05
C THR A 281 16.68 -6.35 8.15
N ILE A 282 15.51 -6.96 8.44
CA ILE A 282 14.29 -6.75 7.65
C ILE A 282 13.73 -5.33 7.79
N LEU A 283 13.99 -4.65 8.92
CA LEU A 283 13.25 -3.45 9.32
C LEU A 283 14.08 -2.18 9.46
N LEU A 284 15.37 -2.32 9.68
CA LEU A 284 16.26 -1.16 9.82
C LEU A 284 16.49 -0.52 8.45
N ASN A 285 16.20 0.78 8.37
CA ASN A 285 16.50 1.65 7.22
C ASN A 285 15.71 1.39 5.93
N LYS A 286 14.61 0.62 5.97
CA LYS A 286 13.78 0.42 4.79
C LYS A 286 12.67 1.47 4.71
N GLU A 287 12.50 2.02 3.52
CA GLU A 287 11.47 3.00 3.23
C GLU A 287 10.18 2.34 2.74
N ILE A 288 9.09 2.99 3.05
CA ILE A 288 7.75 2.62 2.63
C ILE A 288 7.12 3.86 1.99
N PHE A 289 6.48 3.65 0.86
CA PHE A 289 5.84 4.70 0.10
C PHE A 289 4.31 4.58 0.14
N LEU A 290 3.61 5.65 -0.23
CA LEU A 290 2.15 5.65 -0.27
C LEU A 290 1.59 4.60 -1.23
N GLY A 291 2.32 4.25 -2.30
CA GLY A 291 1.96 3.16 -3.20
C GLY A 291 1.88 1.80 -2.52
N ASP A 292 2.59 1.61 -1.41
CA ASP A 292 2.54 0.39 -0.61
C ASP A 292 1.31 0.30 0.29
N THR A 293 0.48 1.36 0.34
CA THR A 293 -0.69 1.50 1.21
C THR A 293 -1.98 1.53 0.40
N ASP A 294 -3.12 1.32 1.06
CA ASP A 294 -4.44 1.57 0.45
C ASP A 294 -4.87 3.05 0.55
N ILE A 295 -4.12 3.86 1.27
CA ILE A 295 -4.49 5.23 1.61
C ILE A 295 -4.53 6.12 0.37
N PHE A 296 -3.69 5.86 -0.63
CA PHE A 296 -3.68 6.65 -1.84
C PHE A 296 -4.99 6.57 -2.64
N PHE A 297 -5.79 5.51 -2.46
CA PHE A 297 -7.14 5.43 -3.06
C PHE A 297 -8.13 6.37 -2.38
N THR A 298 -7.83 6.83 -1.17
CA THR A 298 -8.70 7.69 -0.36
C THR A 298 -8.26 9.15 -0.35
N ILE A 299 -6.99 9.45 -0.67
CA ILE A 299 -6.48 10.81 -0.79
C ILE A 299 -7.02 11.42 -2.09
N GLY A 300 -7.83 12.45 -2.01
CA GLY A 300 -8.39 13.17 -3.16
C GLY A 300 -9.86 12.88 -3.48
N LYS A 301 -10.57 12.21 -2.59
CA LYS A 301 -12.03 12.17 -2.60
C LYS A 301 -12.54 12.64 -1.23
N LYS A 302 -12.74 13.93 -1.11
CA LYS A 302 -13.74 14.55 -0.24
C LYS A 302 -14.81 15.13 -1.11
#